data_01703f25f8a0f7d58595662907f390b9
#
_entry.id   01703f25f8a0f7d58595662907f390b9
#
_cell.length_a   1.000
_cell.length_b   1.000
_cell.length_c   1.000
_cell.angle_alpha   90.00
_cell.angle_beta   90.00
_cell.angle_gamma   90.00
#
_symmetry.space_group_name_H-M   'P 1'
#
loop_
_entity.id
_entity.type
_entity.pdbx_description
1 polymer ?
#
loop_
_entity_poly.entity_id
_entity_poly.type
_entity_poly.pdbx_seq_one_letter_code
_entity_poly.pdbx_strand_id
1 'polypeptide(L)'
;MKKRTMVVLSMLVCTMLFGCRKTQGPFETDNFVSDRYAETDFDAIEERIGTDVQDLFDGDRIIEKVTYWGDERSEEHGRYYDDAYEWTPSDWIVMEVKFEDHPEDGYKMAYKKDAQGEWKLIEYATGWG
;
A
#
# COMPACT_ATOMS: atom_id res chain seq x y z
N MET A 1 6.72 -29.95 -15.04
CA MET A 1 5.32 -30.05 -14.60
C MET A 1 5.17 -30.55 -13.17
N LYS A 2 5.89 -31.58 -12.78
CA LYS A 2 5.83 -32.13 -11.41
C LYS A 2 6.27 -31.13 -10.34
N LYS A 3 7.25 -30.26 -10.65
CA LYS A 3 7.75 -29.23 -9.70
C LYS A 3 6.70 -28.15 -9.40
N ARG A 4 5.88 -27.78 -10.36
CA ARG A 4 4.81 -26.78 -10.16
C ARG A 4 3.70 -27.30 -9.26
N THR A 5 3.33 -28.57 -9.42
CA THR A 5 2.31 -29.20 -8.59
C THR A 5 2.77 -29.33 -7.14
N MET A 6 4.05 -29.63 -6.91
CA MET A 6 4.61 -29.72 -5.56
C MET A 6 4.68 -28.37 -4.88
N VAL A 7 5.01 -27.29 -5.60
CA VAL A 7 5.07 -25.93 -5.06
C VAL A 7 3.68 -25.45 -4.65
N VAL A 8 2.66 -25.72 -5.45
CA VAL A 8 1.27 -25.37 -5.13
C VAL A 8 0.78 -26.14 -3.91
N LEU A 9 1.12 -27.41 -3.81
CA LEU A 9 0.76 -28.23 -2.66
C LEU A 9 1.45 -27.76 -1.38
N SER A 10 2.73 -27.37 -1.47
CA SER A 10 3.50 -26.82 -0.36
C SER A 10 2.91 -25.50 0.14
N MET A 11 2.49 -24.62 -0.75
CA MET A 11 1.82 -23.37 -0.39
C MET A 11 0.48 -23.61 0.30
N LEU A 12 -0.29 -24.58 -0.15
CA LEU A 12 -1.56 -24.94 0.44
C LEU A 12 -1.38 -25.48 1.87
N VAL A 13 -0.38 -26.30 2.07
CA VAL A 13 -0.04 -26.86 3.39
C VAL A 13 0.43 -25.76 4.35
N CYS A 14 1.26 -24.83 3.87
CA CYS A 14 1.69 -23.67 4.67
C CYS A 14 0.52 -22.78 5.06
N THR A 15 -0.45 -22.57 4.18
CA THR A 15 -1.66 -21.79 4.45
C THR A 15 -2.52 -22.45 5.53
N MET A 16 -2.61 -23.78 5.53
CA MET A 16 -3.34 -24.52 6.56
C MET A 16 -2.67 -24.48 7.92
N LEU A 17 -1.32 -24.47 7.96
CA LEU A 17 -0.55 -24.41 9.21
C LEU A 17 -0.63 -23.05 9.89
N PHE A 18 -0.82 -21.98 9.12
CA PHE A 18 -0.92 -20.61 9.61
C PHE A 18 -2.36 -20.10 9.57
N GLY A 19 -3.36 -20.95 9.68
CA GLY A 19 -4.77 -20.77 9.38
C GLY A 19 -5.52 -19.59 9.99
N CYS A 20 -4.88 -18.72 10.79
CA CYS A 20 -5.52 -17.52 11.34
C CYS A 20 -5.19 -16.26 10.55
N ARG A 21 -4.30 -16.35 9.55
CA ARG A 21 -3.89 -15.19 8.76
C ARG A 21 -4.78 -15.02 7.54
N LYS A 22 -5.37 -13.84 7.39
CA LYS A 22 -6.15 -13.48 6.21
C LYS A 22 -5.20 -13.32 5.02
N THR A 23 -5.62 -13.82 3.87
CA THR A 23 -4.84 -13.69 2.64
C THR A 23 -5.34 -12.49 1.86
N GLN A 24 -4.43 -11.58 1.53
CA GLN A 24 -4.75 -10.43 0.69
C GLN A 24 -5.02 -10.90 -0.74
N GLY A 25 -6.27 -10.72 -1.19
CA GLY A 25 -6.65 -10.90 -2.58
C GLY A 25 -6.46 -9.62 -3.39
N PRO A 26 -6.89 -9.61 -4.66
CA PRO A 26 -6.92 -8.39 -5.46
C PRO A 26 -7.87 -7.39 -4.83
N PHE A 27 -7.48 -6.11 -4.88
CA PHE A 27 -8.29 -5.02 -4.36
C PHE A 27 -8.56 -3.99 -5.44
N GLU A 28 -9.58 -3.18 -5.23
CA GLU A 28 -9.97 -2.12 -6.14
C GLU A 28 -9.02 -0.93 -6.00
N THR A 29 -8.69 -0.28 -7.13
CA THR A 29 -7.92 0.96 -7.14
C THR A 29 -8.78 2.09 -7.69
N ASP A 30 -8.60 3.29 -7.14
CA ASP A 30 -9.36 4.45 -7.53
C ASP A 30 -8.46 5.67 -7.65
N ASN A 31 -8.72 6.50 -8.65
CA ASN A 31 -8.02 7.75 -8.89
C ASN A 31 -6.50 7.58 -9.11
N PHE A 32 -6.08 6.47 -9.69
CA PHE A 32 -4.67 6.23 -10.01
C PHE A 32 -4.29 6.97 -11.29
N VAL A 33 -4.45 8.29 -11.25
CA VAL A 33 -4.16 9.22 -12.36
C VAL A 33 -3.34 10.38 -11.82
N SER A 34 -2.31 10.76 -12.52
CA SER A 34 -1.43 11.84 -12.08
C SER A 34 -0.75 12.52 -13.26
N ASP A 35 -0.54 13.82 -13.14
CA ASP A 35 0.32 14.58 -14.05
C ASP A 35 1.80 14.51 -13.63
N ARG A 36 2.08 14.03 -12.43
CA ARG A 36 3.42 13.99 -11.83
C ARG A 36 4.03 12.61 -11.79
N TYR A 37 3.19 11.59 -11.60
CA TYR A 37 3.65 10.21 -11.38
C TYR A 37 3.26 9.34 -12.55
N ALA A 38 4.16 8.43 -12.90
CA ALA A 38 3.92 7.47 -13.97
C ALA A 38 3.07 6.29 -13.46
N GLU A 39 2.46 5.57 -14.39
CA GLU A 39 1.71 4.35 -14.08
C GLU A 39 2.58 3.34 -13.33
N THR A 40 3.88 3.26 -13.66
CA THR A 40 4.83 2.39 -12.99
C THR A 40 5.04 2.73 -11.52
N ASP A 41 4.90 4.01 -11.14
CA ASP A 41 4.97 4.43 -9.74
C ASP A 41 3.76 3.89 -8.95
N PHE A 42 2.58 3.99 -9.53
CA PHE A 42 1.37 3.45 -8.90
C PHE A 42 1.40 1.92 -8.82
N ASP A 43 1.90 1.25 -9.85
CA ASP A 43 2.07 -0.20 -9.85
C ASP A 43 3.00 -0.66 -8.73
N ALA A 44 4.10 0.05 -8.53
CA ALA A 44 5.06 -0.26 -7.47
C ALA A 44 4.44 -0.11 -6.08
N ILE A 45 3.66 0.94 -5.85
CA ILE A 45 2.96 1.15 -4.58
C ILE A 45 1.86 0.12 -4.38
N GLU A 46 1.09 -0.19 -5.42
CA GLU A 46 0.04 -1.20 -5.37
C GLU A 46 0.59 -2.57 -4.94
N GLU A 47 1.72 -2.96 -5.51
CA GLU A 47 2.40 -4.21 -5.16
C GLU A 47 2.87 -4.21 -3.70
N ARG A 48 3.38 -3.08 -3.24
CA ARG A 48 3.95 -2.96 -1.90
C ARG A 48 2.91 -2.81 -0.80
N ILE A 49 1.80 -2.12 -1.09
CA ILE A 49 0.80 -1.76 -0.08
C ILE A 49 0.16 -2.98 0.58
N GLY A 50 -0.05 -4.04 -0.16
CA GLY A 50 -0.58 -5.29 0.37
C GLY A 50 0.33 -5.89 1.45
N THR A 51 1.63 -5.92 1.19
CA THR A 51 2.63 -6.40 2.14
C THR A 51 2.71 -5.49 3.37
N ASP A 52 2.73 -4.19 3.15
CA ASP A 52 2.81 -3.20 4.24
C ASP A 52 1.61 -3.31 5.17
N VAL A 53 0.39 -3.47 4.64
CA VAL A 53 -0.81 -3.65 5.45
C VAL A 53 -0.74 -4.95 6.25
N GLN A 54 -0.27 -6.04 5.65
CA GLN A 54 -0.12 -7.29 6.37
C GLN A 54 0.88 -7.17 7.53
N ASP A 55 1.96 -6.46 7.33
CA ASP A 55 2.98 -6.24 8.36
C ASP A 55 2.46 -5.34 9.49
N LEU A 56 1.75 -4.27 9.15
CA LEU A 56 1.21 -3.33 10.14
C LEU A 56 0.12 -3.94 11.03
N PHE A 57 -0.67 -4.84 10.49
CA PHE A 57 -1.83 -5.40 11.17
C PHE A 57 -1.73 -6.91 11.43
N ASP A 58 -0.55 -7.48 11.29
CA ASP A 58 -0.30 -8.92 11.50
C ASP A 58 -1.23 -9.82 10.67
N GLY A 59 -1.59 -9.39 9.46
CA GLY A 59 -2.49 -10.12 8.59
C GLY A 59 -3.96 -10.08 9.00
N ASP A 60 -4.33 -9.19 9.91
CA ASP A 60 -5.69 -9.08 10.43
C ASP A 60 -6.62 -8.22 9.57
N ARG A 61 -6.10 -7.52 8.58
CA ARG A 61 -6.88 -6.63 7.71
C ARG A 61 -6.73 -6.99 6.25
N ILE A 62 -7.85 -6.91 5.53
CA ILE A 62 -7.90 -7.12 4.08
C ILE A 62 -8.26 -5.81 3.40
N ILE A 63 -7.47 -5.41 2.42
CA ILE A 63 -7.71 -4.21 1.64
C ILE A 63 -8.90 -4.44 0.71
N GLU A 64 -9.89 -3.56 0.77
CA GLU A 64 -10.99 -3.51 -0.17
C GLU A 64 -10.67 -2.60 -1.34
N LYS A 65 -10.16 -1.40 -1.04
CA LYS A 65 -9.93 -0.36 -2.03
C LYS A 65 -8.80 0.56 -1.62
N VAL A 66 -8.00 0.97 -2.60
CA VAL A 66 -6.94 1.98 -2.43
C VAL A 66 -7.25 3.17 -3.35
N THR A 67 -7.30 4.36 -2.80
CA THR A 67 -7.56 5.59 -3.53
C THR A 67 -6.35 6.51 -3.45
N TYR A 68 -5.90 7.01 -4.59
CA TYR A 68 -4.89 8.06 -4.61
C TYR A 68 -5.52 9.39 -4.22
N TRP A 69 -4.89 10.11 -3.31
CA TRP A 69 -5.37 11.41 -2.82
C TRP A 69 -5.39 12.52 -3.87
N GLY A 70 -4.63 12.36 -4.95
CA GLY A 70 -4.42 13.39 -5.94
C GLY A 70 -3.12 14.15 -5.72
N ASP A 71 -2.64 14.79 -6.78
CA ASP A 71 -1.35 15.46 -6.79
C ASP A 71 -1.27 16.61 -5.80
N GLU A 72 -2.31 17.45 -5.74
CA GLU A 72 -2.34 18.61 -4.85
C GLU A 72 -2.35 18.23 -3.38
N ARG A 73 -3.21 17.27 -3.00
CA ARG A 73 -3.31 16.83 -1.61
C ARG A 73 -2.05 16.08 -1.16
N SER A 74 -1.46 15.31 -2.06
CA SER A 74 -0.19 14.64 -1.76
C SER A 74 0.93 15.64 -1.56
N GLU A 75 0.97 16.69 -2.39
CA GLU A 75 1.95 17.77 -2.27
C GLU A 75 1.81 18.53 -0.95
N GLU A 76 0.59 18.90 -0.57
CA GLU A 76 0.32 19.57 0.71
C GLU A 76 0.78 18.71 1.89
N HIS A 77 0.47 17.45 1.84
CA HIS A 77 0.89 16.50 2.88
C HIS A 77 2.41 16.38 2.94
N GLY A 78 3.06 16.28 1.77
CA GLY A 78 4.51 16.19 1.68
C GLY A 78 5.22 17.42 2.24
N ARG A 79 4.68 18.61 2.00
CA ARG A 79 5.22 19.87 2.54
C ARG A 79 5.20 19.91 4.06
N TYR A 80 4.21 19.29 4.66
CA TYR A 80 4.13 19.19 6.10
C TYR A 80 5.32 18.42 6.70
N TYR A 81 5.89 17.51 5.94
CA TYR A 81 7.02 16.67 6.35
C TYR A 81 8.35 17.09 5.70
N ASP A 82 8.38 18.21 4.99
CA ASP A 82 9.55 18.70 4.26
C ASP A 82 10.82 18.75 5.13
N ASP A 83 10.72 19.34 6.30
CA ASP A 83 11.86 19.48 7.22
C ASP A 83 12.43 18.13 7.68
N ALA A 84 11.61 17.09 7.68
CA ALA A 84 11.99 15.77 8.19
C ALA A 84 12.53 14.83 7.10
N TYR A 85 12.09 15.00 5.84
CA TYR A 85 12.29 13.97 4.81
C TYR A 85 12.85 14.48 3.48
N GLU A 86 13.39 15.68 3.41
CA GLU A 86 13.91 16.26 2.16
C GLU A 86 12.93 16.10 0.99
N TRP A 87 11.74 16.63 1.18
CA TRP A 87 10.63 16.44 0.27
C TRP A 87 10.86 17.05 -1.11
N THR A 88 10.46 16.33 -2.16
CA THR A 88 10.30 16.85 -3.51
C THR A 88 8.93 16.42 -4.05
N PRO A 89 8.28 17.21 -4.92
CA PRO A 89 6.95 16.88 -5.41
C PRO A 89 6.83 15.50 -6.07
N SER A 90 7.88 15.06 -6.73
CA SER A 90 7.92 13.78 -7.45
C SER A 90 8.26 12.59 -6.57
N ASP A 91 8.46 12.80 -5.27
CA ASP A 91 8.91 11.77 -4.34
C ASP A 91 7.88 11.37 -3.30
N TRP A 92 6.66 11.91 -3.38
CA TRP A 92 5.67 11.76 -2.31
C TRP A 92 4.28 11.41 -2.84
N ILE A 93 3.75 10.27 -2.44
CA ILE A 93 2.41 9.81 -2.80
C ILE A 93 1.64 9.43 -1.54
N VAL A 94 0.41 9.94 -1.41
CA VAL A 94 -0.48 9.57 -0.31
C VAL A 94 -1.65 8.76 -0.84
N MET A 95 -1.85 7.61 -0.21
CA MET A 95 -2.96 6.70 -0.50
C MET A 95 -3.92 6.63 0.67
N GLU A 96 -5.21 6.54 0.36
CA GLU A 96 -6.24 6.17 1.31
C GLU A 96 -6.58 4.71 1.13
N VAL A 97 -6.55 3.95 2.21
CA VAL A 97 -6.82 2.52 2.19
C VAL A 97 -8.11 2.24 2.94
N LYS A 98 -9.00 1.49 2.31
CA LYS A 98 -10.24 1.03 2.89
C LYS A 98 -10.17 -0.48 3.08
N PHE A 99 -10.59 -0.95 4.25
CA PHE A 99 -10.54 -2.37 4.60
C PHE A 99 -11.91 -3.01 4.52
N GLU A 100 -11.98 -4.27 4.10
CA GLU A 100 -13.23 -5.03 4.04
C GLU A 100 -13.88 -5.20 5.41
N ASP A 101 -13.08 -5.49 6.42
CA ASP A 101 -13.53 -5.80 7.77
C ASP A 101 -13.79 -4.56 8.61
N HIS A 102 -13.30 -3.43 8.16
CA HIS A 102 -13.35 -2.15 8.89
C HIS A 102 -13.71 -1.02 7.93
N PRO A 103 -14.93 -1.05 7.35
CA PRO A 103 -15.31 -0.08 6.30
C PRO A 103 -15.41 1.36 6.79
N GLU A 104 -15.47 1.57 8.10
CA GLU A 104 -15.56 2.90 8.72
C GLU A 104 -14.20 3.55 8.94
N ASP A 105 -13.13 2.76 8.91
CA ASP A 105 -11.77 3.23 9.18
C ASP A 105 -11.08 3.59 7.86
N GLY A 106 -11.11 4.86 7.50
CA GLY A 106 -10.22 5.39 6.47
C GLY A 106 -8.79 5.37 7.00
N TYR A 107 -7.87 4.80 6.25
CA TYR A 107 -6.48 4.68 6.65
C TYR A 107 -5.57 5.36 5.63
N LYS A 108 -4.72 6.25 6.10
CA LYS A 108 -3.79 7.00 5.25
C LYS A 108 -2.44 6.30 5.26
N MET A 109 -1.86 6.11 4.08
CA MET A 109 -0.51 5.58 3.92
C MET A 109 0.26 6.50 2.98
N ALA A 110 1.35 7.07 3.48
CA ALA A 110 2.19 7.98 2.71
C ALA A 110 3.50 7.31 2.33
N TYR A 111 3.83 7.37 1.05
CA TYR A 111 5.02 6.76 0.47
C TYR A 111 5.98 7.82 -0.04
N LYS A 112 7.26 7.62 0.20
CA LYS A 112 8.33 8.44 -0.32
C LYS A 112 9.28 7.59 -1.16
N LYS A 113 9.69 8.13 -2.30
CA LYS A 113 10.68 7.50 -3.15
C LYS A 113 12.08 7.76 -2.62
N ASP A 114 12.86 6.71 -2.43
CA ASP A 114 14.22 6.83 -1.91
C ASP A 114 15.24 7.12 -3.03
N ALA A 115 16.50 7.25 -2.65
CA ALA A 115 17.59 7.55 -3.58
C ALA A 115 17.80 6.46 -4.65
N GLN A 116 17.36 5.23 -4.37
CA GLN A 116 17.44 4.10 -5.30
C GLN A 116 16.20 4.00 -6.20
N GLY A 117 15.25 4.91 -6.06
CA GLY A 117 14.01 4.91 -6.84
C GLY A 117 12.94 3.97 -6.32
N GLU A 118 13.06 3.50 -5.09
CA GLU A 118 12.08 2.63 -4.46
C GLU A 118 11.10 3.42 -3.58
N TRP A 119 9.83 3.08 -3.66
CA TRP A 119 8.81 3.66 -2.80
C TRP A 119 8.78 2.96 -1.45
N LYS A 120 8.88 3.74 -0.38
CA LYS A 120 8.87 3.23 1.00
C LYS A 120 7.80 3.91 1.82
N LEU A 121 7.12 3.13 2.66
CA LEU A 121 6.13 3.64 3.59
C LEU A 121 6.81 4.49 4.67
N ILE A 122 6.38 5.75 4.77
CA ILE A 122 6.94 6.70 5.74
C ILE A 122 5.97 6.98 6.86
N GLU A 123 4.67 7.06 6.54
CA GLU A 123 3.65 7.38 7.53
C GLU A 123 2.39 6.58 7.27
N TYR A 124 1.74 6.20 8.35
CA TYR A 124 0.43 5.58 8.30
C TYR A 124 -0.39 6.02 9.52
N ALA A 125 -1.67 6.30 9.33
CA ALA A 125 -2.54 6.72 10.42
C ALA A 125 -4.01 6.53 10.08
N THR A 126 -4.82 6.33 11.10
CA THR A 126 -6.26 6.42 10.97
C THR A 126 -6.71 7.87 11.10
N GLY A 127 -7.75 8.22 10.35
CA GLY A 127 -8.34 9.55 10.41
C GLY A 127 -7.58 10.60 9.59
N TRP A 128 -8.25 11.70 9.41
CA TRP A 128 -7.77 12.82 8.63
C TRP A 128 -7.40 13.94 9.59
N GLY A 129 -6.16 13.98 9.91
CA GLY A 129 -5.67 15.08 10.71
C GLY A 129 -5.35 16.29 9.87
#